data_d4a3fde62c6e0a1047f615e82f841a5a
#
_entry.id   d4a3fde62c6e0a1047f615e82f841a5a
#
_cell.length_a   1.000
_cell.length_b   1.000
_cell.length_c   1.000
_cell.angle_alpha   90.00
_cell.angle_beta   90.00
_cell.angle_gamma   90.00
#
_symmetry.space_group_name_H-M   'P 1'
#
loop_
_entity.id
_entity.type
_entity.pdbx_description
1 polymer ?
#
loop_
_entity_poly.entity_id
_entity_poly.type
_entity_poly.pdbx_seq_one_letter_code
_entity_poly.pdbx_strand_id
1 'polypeptide(L)'
;MVAADLNRDGTPELVFGTYALTPNAGRLIVLSSSGRLLREVRLPHQGRNGNGIGVPAAPSIADLDGDGTLEVVLTTFDHGLDVFRVPGSRPNCLPWPTGRGNLLRDGLAARQP
;
A
#
# COMPACT_ATOMS: atom_id res chain seq x y z
N MET A 1 6.21 3.98 1.83
CA MET A 1 5.73 3.00 2.81
C MET A 1 4.60 3.62 3.63
N VAL A 2 3.58 2.85 3.88
CA VAL A 2 2.43 3.24 4.71
C VAL A 2 2.16 2.16 5.74
N ALA A 3 1.36 2.46 6.76
CA ALA A 3 1.06 1.53 7.84
C ALA A 3 -0.42 1.58 8.21
N ALA A 4 -1.02 0.40 8.34
CA ALA A 4 -2.41 0.24 8.76
C ALA A 4 -2.61 -1.16 9.34
N ASP A 5 -3.52 -1.30 10.29
CA ASP A 5 -3.92 -2.62 10.80
C ASP A 5 -4.88 -3.26 9.79
N LEU A 6 -4.32 -4.06 8.89
CA LEU A 6 -5.06 -4.65 7.79
C LEU A 6 -5.78 -5.96 8.16
N ASN A 7 -5.34 -6.62 9.22
CA ASN A 7 -5.88 -7.91 9.65
C ASN A 7 -6.66 -7.82 10.96
N ARG A 8 -6.73 -6.63 11.58
CA ARG A 8 -7.49 -6.36 12.80
C ARG A 8 -6.91 -7.07 14.04
N ASP A 9 -5.59 -7.25 14.07
CA ASP A 9 -4.93 -7.86 15.23
C ASP A 9 -4.41 -6.85 16.26
N GLY A 10 -4.62 -5.56 16.01
CA GLY A 10 -4.20 -4.48 16.89
C GLY A 10 -2.79 -3.95 16.62
N THR A 11 -2.07 -4.52 15.66
CA THR A 11 -0.75 -4.04 15.25
C THR A 11 -0.75 -3.67 13.77
N PRO A 12 -0.13 -2.55 13.37
CA PRO A 12 -0.13 -2.15 11.97
C PRO A 12 0.81 -2.99 11.14
N GLU A 13 0.39 -3.32 9.94
CA GLU A 13 1.23 -3.86 8.87
C GLU A 13 1.91 -2.71 8.13
N LEU A 14 3.09 -3.00 7.58
CA LEU A 14 3.85 -2.09 6.72
C LEU A 14 3.57 -2.45 5.26
N VAL A 15 3.18 -1.47 4.46
CA VAL A 15 2.82 -1.68 3.05
C VAL A 15 3.66 -0.78 2.17
N PHE A 16 4.30 -1.38 1.17
CA PHE A 16 5.11 -0.62 0.21
C PHE A 16 5.19 -1.36 -1.13
N GLY A 17 5.52 -0.59 -2.16
CA GLY A 17 5.80 -1.16 -3.47
C GLY A 17 7.29 -1.24 -3.74
N THR A 18 7.67 -2.18 -4.59
CA THR A 18 9.04 -2.29 -5.08
C THR A 18 9.13 -1.82 -6.53
N TYR A 19 10.34 -1.40 -6.91
CA TYR A 19 10.64 -0.93 -8.25
C TYR A 19 11.87 -1.68 -8.78
N ALA A 20 11.86 -2.05 -10.05
CA ALA A 20 13.01 -2.65 -10.70
C ALA A 20 13.01 -2.34 -12.19
N LEU A 21 14.19 -2.40 -12.80
CA LEU A 21 14.33 -2.24 -14.25
C LEU A 21 14.04 -3.53 -15.02
N THR A 22 14.07 -4.67 -14.32
CA THR A 22 13.82 -5.97 -14.95
C THR A 22 12.32 -6.26 -15.04
N PRO A 23 11.85 -6.86 -16.14
CA PRO A 23 10.44 -7.26 -16.29
C PRO A 23 9.95 -8.16 -15.16
N ASN A 24 8.70 -7.98 -14.79
CA ASN A 24 8.00 -8.78 -13.78
C ASN A 24 8.58 -8.70 -12.37
N ALA A 25 9.40 -7.69 -12.07
CA ALA A 25 10.03 -7.54 -10.76
C ALA A 25 9.26 -6.65 -9.79
N GLY A 26 8.28 -5.86 -10.26
CA GLY A 26 7.48 -5.00 -9.39
C GLY A 26 6.57 -5.81 -8.47
N ARG A 27 6.55 -5.44 -7.19
CA ARG A 27 5.75 -6.12 -6.15
C ARG A 27 5.08 -5.12 -5.25
N LEU A 28 3.89 -5.49 -4.77
CA LEU A 28 3.31 -4.91 -3.57
C LEU A 28 3.66 -5.84 -2.40
N ILE A 29 4.25 -5.29 -1.36
CA ILE A 29 4.75 -6.05 -0.21
C ILE A 29 3.97 -5.62 1.04
N VAL A 30 3.54 -6.59 1.82
CA VAL A 30 2.94 -6.36 3.14
C VAL A 30 3.77 -7.13 4.18
N LEU A 31 4.32 -6.40 5.13
CA LEU A 31 5.08 -6.97 6.24
C LEU A 31 4.33 -6.76 7.55
N SER A 32 4.51 -7.69 8.49
CA SER A 32 4.11 -7.44 9.88
C SER A 32 4.98 -6.34 10.51
N SER A 33 4.57 -5.83 11.65
CA SER A 33 5.35 -4.85 12.42
C SER A 33 6.72 -5.39 12.84
N SER A 34 6.89 -6.72 12.92
CA SER A 34 8.18 -7.37 13.20
C SER A 34 9.04 -7.61 11.96
N GLY A 35 8.56 -7.25 10.77
CA GLY A 35 9.29 -7.42 9.51
C GLY A 35 9.08 -8.76 8.81
N ARG A 36 8.14 -9.58 9.27
CA ARG A 36 7.81 -10.85 8.63
C ARG A 36 6.96 -10.60 7.38
N LEU A 37 7.29 -11.26 6.26
CA LEU A 37 6.50 -11.17 5.04
C LEU A 37 5.13 -11.82 5.23
N LEU A 38 4.06 -11.06 5.07
CA LEU A 38 2.68 -11.53 5.16
C LEU A 38 2.06 -11.74 3.78
N ARG A 39 2.35 -10.85 2.85
CA ARG A 39 1.78 -10.92 1.51
C ARG A 39 2.74 -10.30 0.50
N GLU A 40 2.83 -10.94 -0.65
CA GLU A 40 3.54 -10.43 -1.81
C GLU A 40 2.64 -10.56 -3.03
N VAL A 41 2.41 -9.45 -3.74
CA VAL A 41 1.56 -9.42 -4.93
C VAL A 41 2.40 -8.94 -6.10
N ARG A 42 2.44 -9.75 -7.18
CA ARG A 42 3.06 -9.33 -8.43
C ARG A 42 2.20 -8.25 -9.08
N LEU A 43 2.82 -7.13 -9.43
CA LEU A 43 2.12 -6.04 -10.09
C LEU A 43 1.98 -6.30 -11.59
N PRO A 44 0.87 -5.85 -12.20
CA PRO A 44 0.70 -5.98 -13.65
C PRO A 44 1.82 -5.31 -14.41
N HIS A 45 2.19 -5.91 -15.54
CA HIS A 45 3.22 -5.38 -16.44
C HIS A 45 2.68 -5.42 -17.87
N GLN A 46 2.68 -4.28 -18.53
CA GLN A 46 2.19 -4.15 -19.89
C GLN A 46 3.30 -3.97 -20.94
N GLY A 47 4.54 -3.82 -20.51
CA GLY A 47 5.68 -3.69 -21.41
C GLY A 47 5.71 -2.41 -22.22
N ARG A 48 5.02 -1.36 -21.77
CA ARG A 48 4.83 -0.14 -22.58
C ARG A 48 6.06 0.75 -22.68
N ASN A 49 6.92 0.74 -21.67
CA ASN A 49 8.08 1.63 -21.64
C ASN A 49 9.28 0.89 -21.07
N GLY A 50 10.46 1.20 -21.58
CA GLY A 50 11.71 0.73 -21.01
C GLY A 50 12.08 1.36 -19.66
N ASN A 51 11.19 2.07 -19.00
CA ASN A 51 11.48 2.90 -17.83
C ASN A 51 11.34 2.20 -16.49
N GLY A 52 11.21 0.87 -16.50
CA GLY A 52 11.12 0.09 -15.27
C GLY A 52 9.70 -0.31 -14.92
N ILE A 53 9.61 -1.17 -13.91
CA ILE A 53 8.37 -1.78 -13.47
C ILE A 53 8.27 -1.63 -11.96
N GLY A 54 7.08 -1.33 -11.50
CA GLY A 54 6.80 -1.23 -10.07
C GLY A 54 6.23 0.12 -9.66
N VAL A 55 6.45 0.48 -8.42
CA VAL A 55 5.77 1.57 -7.74
C VAL A 55 6.75 2.71 -7.47
N PRO A 56 6.58 3.88 -8.13
CA PRO A 56 7.48 5.01 -7.92
C PRO A 56 7.23 5.77 -6.62
N ALA A 57 6.06 5.59 -5.99
CA ALA A 57 5.66 6.36 -4.83
C ALA A 57 5.03 5.46 -3.77
N ALA A 58 4.91 5.99 -2.54
CA ALA A 58 4.24 5.27 -1.47
C ALA A 58 2.77 5.01 -1.80
N PRO A 59 2.23 3.84 -1.46
CA PRO A 59 0.80 3.59 -1.57
C PRO A 59 -0.02 4.54 -0.69
N SER A 60 -1.33 4.56 -0.93
CA SER A 60 -2.30 5.16 -0.01
C SER A 60 -3.30 4.08 0.40
N ILE A 61 -3.77 4.16 1.65
CA ILE A 61 -4.76 3.22 2.18
C ILE A 61 -5.97 3.99 2.64
N ALA A 62 -7.14 3.61 2.16
CA ALA A 62 -8.40 4.24 2.53
C ALA A 62 -9.57 3.30 2.21
N ASP A 63 -10.72 3.56 2.82
CA ASP A 63 -12.00 2.99 2.40
C ASP A 63 -12.56 3.91 1.30
N LEU A 64 -12.32 3.55 0.05
CA LEU A 64 -12.61 4.42 -1.09
C LEU A 64 -14.09 4.45 -1.46
N ASP A 65 -14.79 3.36 -1.27
CA ASP A 65 -16.20 3.22 -1.67
C ASP A 65 -17.17 3.30 -0.48
N GLY A 66 -16.67 3.43 0.73
CA GLY A 66 -17.50 3.56 1.94
C GLY A 66 -18.12 2.26 2.41
N ASP A 67 -17.61 1.10 1.98
CA ASP A 67 -18.17 -0.21 2.34
C ASP A 67 -17.61 -0.78 3.66
N GLY A 68 -16.69 -0.07 4.30
CA GLY A 68 -16.07 -0.50 5.56
C GLY A 68 -14.84 -1.39 5.37
N THR A 69 -14.43 -1.66 4.14
CA THR A 69 -13.23 -2.42 3.82
C THR A 69 -12.17 -1.47 3.25
N LEU A 70 -10.90 -1.68 3.61
CA LEU A 70 -9.81 -0.83 3.12
C LEU A 70 -9.35 -1.28 1.73
N GLU A 71 -8.99 -0.30 0.92
CA GLU A 71 -8.29 -0.48 -0.35
C GLU A 71 -6.88 0.10 -0.24
N VAL A 72 -5.92 -0.59 -0.88
CA VAL A 72 -4.57 -0.10 -1.10
C VAL A 72 -4.49 0.42 -2.53
N VAL A 73 -4.16 1.70 -2.66
CA VAL A 73 -4.07 2.38 -3.96
C VAL A 73 -2.62 2.67 -4.25
N LEU A 74 -2.15 2.29 -5.42
CA LEU A 74 -0.80 2.61 -5.85
C LEU A 74 -0.74 2.96 -7.33
N THR A 75 0.22 3.81 -7.67
CA THR A 75 0.55 4.13 -9.05
C THR A 75 1.72 3.28 -9.50
N THR A 76 1.66 2.78 -10.71
CA THR A 76 2.73 1.98 -11.32
C THR A 76 3.29 2.68 -12.54
N PHE A 77 4.53 2.34 -12.91
CA PHE A 77 5.20 3.00 -14.03
C PHE A 77 4.56 2.70 -15.37
N ASP A 78 4.08 1.48 -15.58
CA ASP A 78 3.62 1.08 -16.90
C ASP A 78 2.15 0.65 -16.97
N HIS A 79 1.47 0.54 -15.84
CA HIS A 79 0.07 0.11 -15.80
C HIS A 79 -0.89 1.25 -15.40
N GLY A 80 -0.41 2.25 -14.68
CA GLY A 80 -1.22 3.35 -14.18
C GLY A 80 -1.61 3.15 -12.73
N LEU A 81 -2.90 3.21 -12.44
CA LEU A 81 -3.42 3.11 -11.08
C LEU A 81 -3.91 1.70 -10.81
N ASP A 82 -3.44 1.09 -9.72
CA ASP A 82 -3.92 -0.20 -9.25
C ASP A 82 -4.56 -0.04 -7.88
N VAL A 83 -5.68 -0.72 -7.66
CA VAL A 83 -6.43 -0.72 -6.41
C VAL A 83 -6.61 -2.15 -5.95
N PHE A 84 -6.17 -2.44 -4.72
CA PHE A 84 -6.29 -3.76 -4.12
C PHE A 84 -7.19 -3.69 -2.90
N ARG A 85 -8.28 -4.44 -2.91
CA ARG A 85 -9.16 -4.58 -1.76
C ARG A 85 -8.52 -5.52 -0.74
N VAL A 86 -8.62 -5.18 0.55
CA VAL A 86 -8.10 -5.99 1.65
C VAL A 86 -9.27 -6.59 2.42
N PRO A 87 -9.69 -7.83 2.09
CA PRO A 87 -10.81 -8.46 2.79
C PRO A 87 -10.55 -8.60 4.28
N GLY A 88 -11.56 -8.35 5.10
CA GLY A 88 -11.46 -8.45 6.56
C GLY A 88 -10.86 -7.24 7.24
N SER A 89 -10.40 -6.25 6.49
CA SER A 89 -9.89 -4.99 7.06
C SER A 89 -11.04 -4.03 7.42
N ARG A 90 -10.70 -3.01 8.22
CA ARG A 90 -11.61 -1.91 8.57
C ARG A 90 -10.81 -0.62 8.76
N PRO A 91 -11.42 0.55 8.58
CA PRO A 91 -10.74 1.83 8.80
C PRO A 91 -10.63 2.20 10.29
N ASN A 92 -10.27 1.25 11.13
CA ASN A 92 -10.21 1.42 12.59
C ASN A 92 -8.82 1.81 13.10
N CYS A 93 -7.78 1.60 12.31
CA CYS A 93 -6.40 1.90 12.70
C CYS A 93 -5.57 2.22 11.48
N LEU A 94 -5.41 3.51 11.21
CA LEU A 94 -4.67 4.04 10.06
C LEU A 94 -3.57 5.00 10.56
N PRO A 95 -2.52 4.51 11.26
CA PRO A 95 -1.51 5.39 11.84
C PRO A 95 -0.69 6.13 10.79
N TRP A 96 -0.50 5.54 9.61
CA TRP A 96 0.29 6.15 8.54
C TRP A 96 -0.25 5.73 7.16
N PRO A 97 -1.48 6.17 6.76
CA PRO A 97 -2.15 5.64 5.56
C PRO A 97 -1.67 6.24 4.23
N THR A 98 -0.83 7.27 4.26
CA THR A 98 -0.30 7.90 3.04
C THR A 98 1.21 8.09 3.16
N GLY A 99 1.87 8.45 2.06
CA GLY A 99 3.31 8.66 2.04
C GLY A 99 3.80 9.78 2.98
N ARG A 100 2.93 10.67 3.44
CA ARG A 100 3.24 11.73 4.39
C ARG A 100 2.44 11.59 5.69
N GLY A 101 1.98 10.39 6.00
CA GLY A 101 1.36 10.03 7.25
C GLY A 101 -0.15 10.17 7.29
N ASN A 102 -0.70 11.25 6.81
CA ASN A 102 -2.14 11.51 6.83
C ASN A 102 -2.59 12.27 5.57
N LEU A 103 -3.89 12.54 5.47
CA LEU A 103 -4.46 13.24 4.31
C LEU A 103 -3.99 14.69 4.22
N LEU A 104 -3.59 15.30 5.32
CA LEU A 104 -3.02 16.66 5.33
C LEU A 104 -1.56 16.67 4.86
N ARG A 105 -0.91 15.50 4.84
CA ARG A 105 0.48 15.31 4.41
C ARG A 105 1.48 16.13 5.24
N ASP A 106 1.20 16.32 6.52
CA ASP A 106 2.02 17.11 7.44
C ASP A 106 3.11 16.27 8.15
N GLY A 107 3.13 14.97 7.92
CA GLY A 107 4.10 14.06 8.50
C GLY A 107 3.85 13.69 9.96
N LEU A 108 2.67 14.00 10.48
CA LEU A 108 2.29 13.65 11.83
C LEU A 108 1.49 12.35 11.83
N ALA A 109 1.84 11.43 12.73
CA ALA A 109 1.06 10.21 12.91
C ALA A 109 -0.32 10.55 13.46
N ALA A 110 -1.33 9.81 13.00
CA ALA A 110 -2.67 9.94 13.54
C ALA A 110 -2.67 9.63 15.03
N ARG A 111 -3.31 10.48 15.82
CA ARG A 111 -3.49 10.21 17.25
C ARG A 111 -4.55 9.12 17.39
N GLN A 112 -4.20 8.08 18.13
CA GLN A 112 -5.18 7.06 18.50
C GLN A 112 -6.08 7.63 19.62
N PRO A 113 -7.39 7.48 19.49
CA PRO A 113 -8.29 7.90 20.55
C PRO A 113 -8.13 7.06 21.81
#